data_53a224d0118489d47e3dc8c0e4223f2f
#
_entry.id   53a224d0118489d47e3dc8c0e4223f2f
#
_cell.length_a   1.000
_cell.length_b   1.000
_cell.length_c   1.000
_cell.angle_alpha   90.00
_cell.angle_beta   90.00
_cell.angle_gamma   90.00
#
_symmetry.space_group_name_H-M   'P 1'
#
loop_
_entity.id
_entity.type
_entity.pdbx_description
1 polymer ?
#
loop_
_entity_poly.entity_id
_entity_poly.type
_entity_poly.pdbx_seq_one_letter_code
_entity_poly.pdbx_strand_id
1 'polypeptide(L)'
;MNTAILTAQSGSVPETLGIFFGYALLAVFAQNAVFTRALGVSRLVQLVGDERTNSLLFGALQIVTQLLLAPLAWYVGGVAAAAGLGPAARPLIYLGCIALVSVGELVVLYLVRLPWQRQLLRILPLAALNSCVLGTLLLGRTQSFTLTQSMGFGLGSGVGYLMAVLLVTEAQNRLRSQSIPAAFRGMPITLIYIGVLALAIYGFTGRTVIL
;
A
#
# COMPACT_ATOMS: atom_id res chain seq x y z
N MET A 1 15.24 17.75 -23.40
CA MET A 1 13.99 17.63 -22.62
C MET A 1 14.16 16.95 -21.24
N ASN A 2 15.31 16.33 -20.94
CA ASN A 2 15.53 15.65 -19.65
C ASN A 2 16.10 16.52 -18.51
N THR A 3 16.73 17.64 -18.81
CA THR A 3 17.31 18.55 -17.80
C THR A 3 16.27 19.41 -17.10
N ALA A 4 15.18 19.78 -17.76
CA ALA A 4 14.10 20.58 -17.18
C ALA A 4 13.28 19.82 -16.10
N ILE A 5 13.23 18.48 -16.17
CA ILE A 5 12.53 17.64 -15.18
C ILE A 5 13.35 17.52 -13.88
N LEU A 6 14.67 17.54 -14.00
CA LEU A 6 15.58 17.47 -12.84
C LEU A 6 15.70 18.81 -12.09
N THR A 7 15.58 19.94 -12.82
CA THR A 7 15.68 21.28 -12.22
C THR A 7 14.41 21.75 -11.49
N ALA A 8 13.24 21.15 -11.80
CA ALA A 8 11.99 21.44 -11.08
C ALA A 8 11.92 20.85 -9.66
N GLN A 9 12.93 20.09 -9.22
CA GLN A 9 13.01 19.50 -7.87
C GLN A 9 14.02 20.18 -6.94
N SER A 10 14.57 21.34 -7.29
CA SER A 10 15.50 22.07 -6.44
C SER A 10 14.80 22.91 -5.35
N GLY A 11 13.82 22.34 -4.67
CA GLY A 11 13.34 22.85 -3.40
C GLY A 11 14.43 22.70 -2.32
N SER A 12 14.44 23.59 -1.31
CA SER A 12 15.33 23.42 -0.16
C SER A 12 15.10 22.05 0.50
N VAL A 13 16.13 21.44 1.07
CA VAL A 13 16.03 20.11 1.73
C VAL A 13 14.84 20.03 2.70
N PRO A 14 14.57 21.06 3.56
CA PRO A 14 13.41 21.05 4.46
C PRO A 14 12.07 21.06 3.71
N GLU A 15 11.95 21.71 2.57
CA GLU A 15 10.75 21.73 1.75
C GLU A 15 10.47 20.36 1.13
N THR A 16 11.49 19.70 0.60
CA THR A 16 11.41 18.35 0.02
C THR A 16 10.99 17.33 1.08
N LEU A 17 11.55 17.42 2.29
CA LEU A 17 11.16 16.57 3.41
C LEU A 17 9.71 16.85 3.86
N GLY A 18 9.29 18.12 3.90
CA GLY A 18 7.93 18.51 4.22
C GLY A 18 6.91 17.90 3.24
N ILE A 19 7.21 17.96 1.93
CA ILE A 19 6.38 17.34 0.87
C ILE A 19 6.33 15.81 1.07
N PHE A 20 7.48 15.17 1.29
CA PHE A 20 7.55 13.71 1.48
C PHE A 20 6.68 13.26 2.67
N PHE A 21 6.88 13.86 3.86
CA PHE A 21 6.12 13.50 5.05
C PHE A 21 4.64 13.91 4.95
N GLY A 22 4.32 15.04 4.30
CA GLY A 22 2.95 15.45 4.04
C GLY A 22 2.17 14.43 3.23
N TYR A 23 2.77 13.92 2.14
CA TYR A 23 2.14 12.87 1.33
C TYR A 23 2.12 11.52 2.02
N ALA A 24 3.10 11.21 2.88
CA ALA A 24 3.07 10.02 3.70
C ALA A 24 1.89 10.06 4.69
N LEU A 25 1.70 11.15 5.42
CA LEU A 25 0.57 11.33 6.33
C LEU A 25 -0.78 11.32 5.60
N LEU A 26 -0.85 11.96 4.44
CA LEU A 26 -2.05 11.94 3.59
C LEU A 26 -2.44 10.50 3.24
N ALA A 27 -1.47 9.65 2.86
CA ALA A 27 -1.72 8.27 2.49
C ALA A 27 -2.07 7.37 3.69
N VAL A 28 -1.54 7.67 4.89
CA VAL A 28 -1.87 6.92 6.11
C VAL A 28 -3.32 7.15 6.52
N PHE A 29 -3.78 8.40 6.49
CA PHE A 29 -5.09 8.80 7.05
C PHE A 29 -6.11 9.12 5.95
N ALA A 30 -5.97 10.26 5.28
CA ALA A 30 -7.01 10.79 4.39
C ALA A 30 -7.20 9.99 3.10
N GLN A 31 -6.14 9.41 2.55
CA GLN A 31 -6.18 8.56 1.35
C GLN A 31 -5.74 7.13 1.65
N ASN A 32 -6.11 6.60 2.81
CA ASN A 32 -5.79 5.24 3.19
C ASN A 32 -6.32 4.24 2.15
N ALA A 33 -5.43 3.40 1.63
CA ALA A 33 -5.77 2.47 0.54
C ALA A 33 -6.89 1.49 0.92
N VAL A 34 -6.92 1.04 2.19
CA VAL A 34 -7.93 0.09 2.69
C VAL A 34 -9.27 0.78 2.94
N PHE A 35 -9.28 1.82 3.76
CA PHE A 35 -10.54 2.41 4.26
C PHE A 35 -11.22 3.35 3.25
N THR A 36 -10.46 4.04 2.39
CA THR A 36 -11.06 4.97 1.42
C THR A 36 -11.30 4.35 0.05
N ARG A 37 -10.62 3.26 -0.29
CA ARG A 37 -10.65 2.64 -1.63
C ARG A 37 -10.87 1.14 -1.63
N ALA A 38 -10.99 0.52 -0.46
CA ALA A 38 -11.14 -0.94 -0.27
C ALA A 38 -10.02 -1.78 -0.94
N LEU A 39 -8.83 -1.17 -1.17
CA LEU A 39 -7.69 -1.86 -1.76
C LEU A 39 -7.03 -2.78 -0.74
N GLY A 40 -6.75 -4.02 -1.13
CA GLY A 40 -6.11 -4.99 -0.26
C GLY A 40 -7.00 -5.61 0.84
N VAL A 41 -8.29 -5.29 0.89
CA VAL A 41 -9.23 -5.82 1.90
C VAL A 41 -9.28 -7.34 1.87
N SER A 42 -9.31 -7.96 0.69
CA SER A 42 -9.32 -9.43 0.56
C SER A 42 -8.09 -10.07 1.23
N ARG A 43 -6.91 -9.50 1.00
CA ARG A 43 -5.67 -9.97 1.63
C ARG A 43 -5.65 -9.67 3.12
N LEU A 44 -6.15 -8.51 3.54
CA LEU A 44 -6.26 -8.13 4.95
C LEU A 44 -7.12 -9.14 5.73
N VAL A 45 -8.29 -9.50 5.22
CA VAL A 45 -9.19 -10.46 5.86
C VAL A 45 -8.55 -11.85 5.96
N GLN A 46 -7.84 -12.30 4.92
CA GLN A 46 -7.09 -13.56 4.95
C GLN A 46 -5.97 -13.53 6.00
N LEU A 47 -5.21 -12.43 6.07
CA LEU A 47 -4.10 -12.25 7.00
C LEU A 47 -4.57 -12.27 8.47
N VAL A 48 -5.66 -11.57 8.76
CA VAL A 48 -6.23 -11.48 10.10
C VAL A 48 -6.84 -12.83 10.53
N GLY A 49 -7.32 -13.65 9.58
CA GLY A 49 -7.81 -15.01 9.84
C GLY A 49 -6.72 -16.05 10.03
N ASP A 50 -5.47 -15.77 9.63
CA ASP A 50 -4.34 -16.71 9.71
C ASP A 50 -3.45 -16.41 10.92
N GLU A 51 -3.64 -17.15 12.01
CA GLU A 51 -2.85 -17.01 13.25
C GLU A 51 -1.35 -17.36 13.05
N ARG A 52 -0.99 -18.01 11.96
CA ARG A 52 0.41 -18.42 11.67
C ARG A 52 1.21 -17.32 10.99
N THR A 53 0.56 -16.34 10.39
CA THR A 53 1.22 -15.25 9.67
C THR A 53 1.38 -14.04 10.58
N ASN A 54 2.62 -13.63 10.80
CA ASN A 54 2.91 -12.43 11.59
C ASN A 54 2.52 -11.17 10.82
N SER A 55 1.47 -10.49 11.27
CA SER A 55 0.93 -9.28 10.65
C SER A 55 1.94 -8.13 10.59
N LEU A 56 2.83 -8.01 11.58
CA LEU A 56 3.89 -7.00 11.59
C LEU A 56 4.93 -7.27 10.50
N LEU A 57 5.37 -8.52 10.33
CA LEU A 57 6.31 -8.90 9.28
C LEU A 57 5.71 -8.67 7.89
N PHE A 58 4.43 -9.02 7.72
CA PHE A 58 3.71 -8.76 6.47
C PHE A 58 3.68 -7.25 6.15
N GLY A 59 3.29 -6.43 7.12
CA GLY A 59 3.23 -4.98 6.93
C GLY A 59 4.61 -4.36 6.68
N ALA A 60 5.64 -4.83 7.39
CA ALA A 60 7.01 -4.35 7.16
C ALA A 60 7.51 -4.68 5.75
N LEU A 61 7.29 -5.91 5.27
CA LEU A 61 7.62 -6.29 3.90
C LEU A 61 6.85 -5.43 2.89
N GLN A 62 5.57 -5.22 3.10
CA GLN A 62 4.76 -4.38 2.21
C GLN A 62 5.24 -2.92 2.17
N ILE A 63 5.67 -2.36 3.31
CA ILE A 63 6.26 -1.01 3.36
C ILE A 63 7.54 -0.95 2.52
N VAL A 64 8.44 -1.93 2.69
CA VAL A 64 9.70 -2.01 1.93
C VAL A 64 9.41 -2.14 0.43
N THR A 65 8.55 -3.07 0.05
CA THR A 65 8.14 -3.27 -1.35
C THR A 65 7.57 -1.98 -1.97
N GLN A 66 6.67 -1.29 -1.27
CA GLN A 66 6.08 -0.05 -1.79
C GLN A 66 7.11 1.08 -1.91
N LEU A 67 8.04 1.18 -0.96
CA LEU A 67 9.10 2.19 -1.01
C LEU A 67 10.05 1.96 -2.20
N LEU A 68 10.39 0.71 -2.51
CA LEU A 68 11.20 0.35 -3.66
C LEU A 68 10.44 0.53 -5.00
N LEU A 69 9.15 0.20 -5.00
CA LEU A 69 8.32 0.30 -6.19
C LEU A 69 7.98 1.74 -6.59
N ALA A 70 7.85 2.66 -5.62
CA ALA A 70 7.44 4.03 -5.91
C ALA A 70 8.36 4.75 -6.90
N PRO A 71 9.70 4.80 -6.73
CA PRO A 71 10.61 5.42 -7.69
C PRO A 71 10.67 4.66 -9.02
N LEU A 72 10.66 3.32 -8.97
CA LEU A 72 10.71 2.50 -10.18
C LEU A 72 9.46 2.72 -11.05
N ALA A 73 8.28 2.67 -10.45
CA ALA A 73 7.01 2.88 -11.15
C ALA A 73 6.87 4.31 -11.69
N TRP A 74 7.38 5.31 -10.95
CA TRP A 74 7.41 6.69 -11.43
C TRP A 74 8.25 6.81 -12.70
N TYR A 75 9.45 6.25 -12.71
CA TYR A 75 10.35 6.26 -13.86
C TYR A 75 9.77 5.48 -15.05
N VAL A 76 9.38 4.23 -14.83
CA VAL A 76 8.83 3.35 -15.89
C VAL A 76 7.54 3.92 -16.45
N GLY A 77 6.67 4.51 -15.60
CA GLY A 77 5.46 5.20 -16.04
C GLY A 77 5.74 6.43 -16.91
N GLY A 78 6.84 7.13 -16.67
CA GLY A 78 7.32 8.23 -17.52
C GLY A 78 7.79 7.73 -18.88
N VAL A 79 8.62 6.68 -18.92
CA VAL A 79 9.11 6.05 -20.15
C VAL A 79 7.97 5.47 -20.98
N ALA A 80 7.02 4.78 -20.35
CA ALA A 80 5.85 4.22 -21.02
C ALA A 80 4.97 5.30 -21.67
N ALA A 81 4.80 6.43 -20.99
CA ALA A 81 4.07 7.58 -21.56
C ALA A 81 4.82 8.20 -22.74
N ALA A 82 6.14 8.33 -22.67
CA ALA A 82 6.98 8.81 -23.76
C ALA A 82 6.97 7.87 -24.98
N ALA A 83 6.83 6.56 -24.75
CA ALA A 83 6.69 5.54 -25.79
C ALA A 83 5.28 5.49 -26.42
N GLY A 84 4.35 6.37 -26.01
CA GLY A 84 2.99 6.42 -26.55
C GLY A 84 2.08 5.29 -26.06
N LEU A 85 2.46 4.54 -25.01
CA LEU A 85 1.63 3.49 -24.44
C LEU A 85 0.42 4.09 -23.73
N GLY A 86 -0.77 3.69 -24.16
CA GLY A 86 -2.04 4.19 -23.66
C GLY A 86 -2.30 3.85 -22.17
N PRO A 87 -3.28 4.52 -21.54
CA PRO A 87 -3.62 4.28 -20.14
C PRO A 87 -3.99 2.83 -19.81
N ALA A 88 -4.53 2.08 -20.77
CA ALA A 88 -4.92 0.69 -20.63
C ALA A 88 -3.73 -0.27 -20.37
N ALA A 89 -2.52 0.06 -20.85
CA ALA A 89 -1.34 -0.75 -20.65
C ALA A 89 -0.70 -0.56 -19.25
N ARG A 90 -1.01 0.51 -18.54
CA ARG A 90 -0.38 0.88 -17.25
C ARG A 90 -0.49 -0.21 -16.17
N PRO A 91 -1.66 -0.84 -15.93
CA PRO A 91 -1.78 -1.88 -14.91
C PRO A 91 -0.85 -3.06 -15.19
N LEU A 92 -0.69 -3.46 -16.47
CA LEU A 92 0.17 -4.56 -16.86
C LEU A 92 1.65 -4.21 -16.66
N ILE A 93 2.06 -3.00 -17.03
CA ILE A 93 3.42 -2.50 -16.83
C ILE A 93 3.78 -2.48 -15.34
N TYR A 94 2.88 -1.97 -14.49
CA TYR A 94 3.12 -1.92 -13.06
C TYR A 94 3.10 -3.30 -12.41
N LEU A 95 2.29 -4.22 -12.91
CA LEU A 95 2.35 -5.61 -12.47
C LEU A 95 3.72 -6.23 -12.79
N GLY A 96 4.29 -5.93 -13.96
CA GLY A 96 5.66 -6.31 -14.32
C GLY A 96 6.71 -5.71 -13.37
N CYS A 97 6.57 -4.43 -13.00
CA CYS A 97 7.45 -3.79 -12.01
C CYS A 97 7.34 -4.47 -10.64
N ILE A 98 6.12 -4.79 -10.19
CA ILE A 98 5.88 -5.50 -8.93
C ILE A 98 6.54 -6.87 -8.96
N ALA A 99 6.38 -7.63 -10.03
CA ALA A 99 7.00 -8.93 -10.18
C ALA A 99 8.53 -8.85 -10.15
N LEU A 100 9.11 -7.87 -10.85
CA LEU A 100 10.56 -7.66 -10.89
C LEU A 100 11.13 -7.32 -9.52
N VAL A 101 10.51 -6.37 -8.80
CA VAL A 101 10.96 -5.97 -7.45
C VAL A 101 10.77 -7.12 -6.46
N SER A 102 9.64 -7.84 -6.51
CA SER A 102 9.40 -8.98 -5.61
C SER A 102 10.39 -10.12 -5.81
N VAL A 103 10.79 -10.39 -7.06
CA VAL A 103 11.87 -11.36 -7.34
C VAL A 103 13.22 -10.85 -6.81
N GLY A 104 13.52 -9.57 -6.99
CA GLY A 104 14.72 -8.95 -6.42
C GLY A 104 14.77 -9.05 -4.90
N GLU A 105 13.67 -8.74 -4.21
CA GLU A 105 13.54 -8.89 -2.76
C GLU A 105 13.70 -10.35 -2.31
N LEU A 106 13.12 -11.31 -3.04
CA LEU A 106 13.30 -12.73 -2.78
C LEU A 106 14.76 -13.15 -2.87
N VAL A 107 15.48 -12.70 -3.91
CA VAL A 107 16.90 -12.98 -4.08
C VAL A 107 17.72 -12.38 -2.93
N VAL A 108 17.46 -11.13 -2.57
CA VAL A 108 18.14 -10.47 -1.43
C VAL A 108 17.88 -11.22 -0.13
N LEU A 109 16.63 -11.59 0.16
CA LEU A 109 16.29 -12.36 1.35
C LEU A 109 16.93 -13.76 1.36
N TYR A 110 17.10 -14.37 0.20
CA TYR A 110 17.79 -15.65 0.07
C TYR A 110 19.27 -15.53 0.38
N LEU A 111 19.92 -14.45 -0.06
CA LEU A 111 21.35 -14.19 0.17
C LEU A 111 21.65 -13.79 1.63
N VAL A 112 20.77 -13.00 2.24
CA VAL A 112 20.93 -12.43 3.59
C VAL A 112 20.46 -13.41 4.67
N ARG A 113 20.90 -14.59 4.79
CA ARG A 113 20.56 -15.65 5.76
C ARG A 113 20.04 -15.15 7.12
N LEU A 114 18.81 -14.61 7.17
CA LEU A 114 18.16 -14.15 8.38
C LEU A 114 17.55 -15.31 9.18
N PRO A 115 17.46 -15.24 10.51
CA PRO A 115 16.88 -16.30 11.34
C PRO A 115 15.41 -16.61 10.96
N TRP A 116 14.65 -15.66 10.40
CA TRP A 116 13.25 -15.80 9.98
C TRP A 116 13.10 -15.93 8.45
N GLN A 117 14.16 -16.24 7.73
CA GLN A 117 14.19 -16.28 6.26
C GLN A 117 13.06 -17.11 5.65
N ARG A 118 12.80 -18.31 6.18
CA ARG A 118 11.74 -19.18 5.64
C ARG A 118 10.34 -18.56 5.74
N GLN A 119 10.08 -17.83 6.81
CA GLN A 119 8.82 -17.12 7.01
C GLN A 119 8.70 -15.91 6.06
N LEU A 120 9.77 -15.11 5.95
CA LEU A 120 9.84 -13.96 5.06
C LEU A 120 9.66 -14.37 3.59
N LEU A 121 10.34 -15.41 3.12
CA LEU A 121 10.21 -15.92 1.75
C LEU A 121 8.78 -16.38 1.41
N ARG A 122 8.04 -16.89 2.40
CA ARG A 122 6.64 -17.29 2.21
C ARG A 122 5.70 -16.09 2.15
N ILE A 123 5.94 -15.07 2.99
CA ILE A 123 5.07 -13.90 3.15
C ILE A 123 5.28 -12.88 2.04
N LEU A 124 6.50 -12.71 1.54
CA LEU A 124 6.87 -11.65 0.60
C LEU A 124 6.03 -11.65 -0.68
N PRO A 125 5.82 -12.76 -1.40
CA PRO A 125 4.98 -12.75 -2.60
C PRO A 125 3.53 -12.33 -2.29
N LEU A 126 3.04 -12.69 -1.10
CA LEU A 126 1.69 -12.32 -0.66
C LEU A 126 1.58 -10.83 -0.32
N ALA A 127 2.65 -10.22 0.20
CA ALA A 127 2.71 -8.79 0.49
C ALA A 127 2.90 -7.95 -0.78
N ALA A 128 3.79 -8.37 -1.68
CA ALA A 128 4.09 -7.66 -2.91
C ALA A 128 2.93 -7.72 -3.92
N LEU A 129 2.37 -8.90 -4.17
CA LEU A 129 1.24 -9.11 -5.09
C LEU A 129 -0.10 -8.79 -4.41
N ASN A 130 -0.19 -7.63 -3.80
CA ASN A 130 -1.38 -7.11 -3.14
C ASN A 130 -2.01 -6.00 -3.99
N SER A 131 -3.33 -5.99 -4.11
CA SER A 131 -4.06 -4.94 -4.84
C SER A 131 -3.84 -3.54 -4.24
N CYS A 132 -3.48 -3.45 -2.95
CA CYS A 132 -3.06 -2.19 -2.34
C CYS A 132 -1.79 -1.63 -3.01
N VAL A 133 -0.79 -2.47 -3.29
CA VAL A 133 0.46 -2.06 -3.94
C VAL A 133 0.18 -1.55 -5.35
N LEU A 134 -0.51 -2.34 -6.18
CA LEU A 134 -0.87 -1.95 -7.54
C LEU A 134 -1.71 -0.67 -7.57
N GLY A 135 -2.71 -0.57 -6.69
CA GLY A 135 -3.58 0.59 -6.59
C GLY A 135 -2.82 1.86 -6.22
N THR A 136 -1.86 1.78 -5.29
CA THR A 136 -1.01 2.92 -4.90
C THR A 136 -0.20 3.45 -6.09
N LEU A 137 0.38 2.58 -6.91
CA LEU A 137 1.15 2.97 -8.10
C LEU A 137 0.27 3.64 -9.16
N LEU A 138 -0.92 3.08 -9.41
CA LEU A 138 -1.90 3.66 -10.35
C LEU A 138 -2.36 5.03 -9.89
N LEU A 139 -2.59 5.21 -8.59
CA LEU A 139 -2.98 6.50 -8.00
C LEU A 139 -1.91 7.56 -8.17
N GLY A 140 -0.66 7.24 -7.86
CA GLY A 140 0.45 8.16 -8.04
C GLY A 140 0.54 8.68 -9.48
N ARG A 141 0.22 7.84 -10.46
CA ARG A 141 0.22 8.23 -11.87
C ARG A 141 -1.01 9.02 -12.28
N THR A 142 -2.20 8.66 -11.80
CA THR A 142 -3.44 9.41 -12.12
C THR A 142 -3.44 10.80 -11.52
N GLN A 143 -2.81 10.98 -10.36
CA GLN A 143 -2.66 12.27 -9.69
C GLN A 143 -1.39 13.03 -10.11
N SER A 144 -0.63 12.49 -11.08
CA SER A 144 0.58 13.12 -11.63
C SER A 144 1.62 13.49 -10.56
N PHE A 145 1.82 12.62 -9.58
CA PHE A 145 2.77 12.85 -8.49
C PHE A 145 4.20 13.03 -8.99
N THR A 146 4.94 13.92 -8.35
CA THR A 146 6.40 14.02 -8.49
C THR A 146 7.07 12.81 -7.84
N LEU A 147 8.37 12.63 -8.05
CA LEU A 147 9.11 11.52 -7.45
C LEU A 147 9.02 11.54 -5.91
N THR A 148 9.24 12.70 -5.29
CA THR A 148 9.17 12.87 -3.83
C THR A 148 7.78 12.57 -3.28
N GLN A 149 6.73 13.06 -3.94
CA GLN A 149 5.34 12.79 -3.58
C GLN A 149 5.00 11.31 -3.71
N SER A 150 5.48 10.66 -4.79
CA SER A 150 5.26 9.24 -5.04
C SER A 150 5.93 8.36 -3.98
N MET A 151 7.18 8.70 -3.58
CA MET A 151 7.89 7.99 -2.51
C MET A 151 7.20 8.17 -1.15
N GLY A 152 6.82 9.40 -0.80
CA GLY A 152 6.07 9.69 0.44
C GLY A 152 4.73 8.95 0.46
N PHE A 153 3.98 9.01 -0.63
CA PHE A 153 2.69 8.32 -0.76
C PHE A 153 2.83 6.80 -0.71
N GLY A 154 3.87 6.23 -1.33
CA GLY A 154 4.18 4.79 -1.27
C GLY A 154 4.47 4.33 0.16
N LEU A 155 5.38 5.03 0.86
CA LEU A 155 5.68 4.74 2.27
C LEU A 155 4.41 4.86 3.14
N GLY A 156 3.68 5.95 2.99
CA GLY A 156 2.44 6.19 3.76
C GLY A 156 1.36 5.15 3.49
N SER A 157 1.20 4.70 2.25
CA SER A 157 0.25 3.64 1.90
C SER A 157 0.61 2.30 2.55
N GLY A 158 1.91 1.95 2.62
CA GLY A 158 2.38 0.76 3.33
C GLY A 158 2.11 0.82 4.83
N VAL A 159 2.45 1.96 5.46
CA VAL A 159 2.17 2.21 6.89
C VAL A 159 0.66 2.22 7.16
N GLY A 160 -0.12 2.86 6.30
CA GLY A 160 -1.59 2.91 6.40
C GLY A 160 -2.22 1.51 6.29
N TYR A 161 -1.67 0.64 5.43
CA TYR A 161 -2.11 -0.75 5.33
C TYR A 161 -1.77 -1.53 6.61
N LEU A 162 -0.56 -1.39 7.14
CA LEU A 162 -0.16 -2.01 8.41
C LEU A 162 -1.07 -1.56 9.55
N MET A 163 -1.37 -0.26 9.64
CA MET A 163 -2.32 0.28 10.61
C MET A 163 -3.70 -0.37 10.47
N ALA A 164 -4.21 -0.51 9.24
CA ALA A 164 -5.48 -1.16 8.98
C ALA A 164 -5.48 -2.63 9.44
N VAL A 165 -4.40 -3.38 9.14
CA VAL A 165 -4.24 -4.77 9.58
C VAL A 165 -4.26 -4.87 11.10
N LEU A 166 -3.52 -4.02 11.81
CA LEU A 166 -3.46 -4.04 13.28
C LEU A 166 -4.80 -3.70 13.91
N LEU A 167 -5.51 -2.68 13.40
CA LEU A 167 -6.84 -2.31 13.87
C LEU A 167 -7.85 -3.44 13.70
N VAL A 168 -7.85 -4.09 12.54
CA VAL A 168 -8.78 -5.19 12.25
C VAL A 168 -8.42 -6.45 13.04
N THR A 169 -7.13 -6.73 13.24
CA THR A 169 -6.66 -7.85 14.08
C THR A 169 -7.12 -7.68 15.52
N GLU A 170 -6.93 -6.50 16.10
CA GLU A 170 -7.37 -6.21 17.46
C GLU A 170 -8.90 -6.30 17.61
N ALA A 171 -9.62 -5.76 16.62
CA ALA A 171 -11.08 -5.87 16.60
C ALA A 171 -11.55 -7.32 16.52
N GLN A 172 -10.91 -8.14 15.68
CA GLN A 172 -11.30 -9.54 15.52
C GLN A 172 -11.12 -10.33 16.82
N ASN A 173 -10.06 -10.04 17.58
CA ASN A 173 -9.84 -10.63 18.90
C ASN A 173 -11.01 -10.32 19.87
N ARG A 174 -11.58 -9.12 19.80
CA ARG A 174 -12.74 -8.72 20.60
C ARG A 174 -14.06 -9.25 20.04
N LEU A 175 -14.18 -9.39 18.72
CA LEU A 175 -15.39 -9.85 18.03
C LEU A 175 -15.55 -11.39 18.03
N ARG A 176 -14.60 -12.15 18.58
CA ARG A 176 -14.72 -13.60 18.80
C ARG A 176 -15.72 -13.97 19.92
N SER A 177 -16.46 -13.00 20.45
CA SER A 177 -17.47 -13.21 21.51
C SER A 177 -18.58 -14.18 21.08
N GLN A 178 -19.03 -15.03 22.00
CA GLN A 178 -20.15 -15.95 21.78
C GLN A 178 -21.51 -15.24 21.61
N SER A 179 -21.61 -13.96 21.95
CA SER A 179 -22.81 -13.16 21.80
C SER A 179 -23.18 -12.84 20.35
N ILE A 180 -22.25 -13.05 19.40
CA ILE A 180 -22.49 -12.83 17.96
C ILE A 180 -23.21 -14.04 17.37
N PRO A 181 -24.35 -13.84 16.65
CA PRO A 181 -25.04 -14.92 15.93
C PRO A 181 -24.11 -15.67 14.99
N ALA A 182 -24.25 -16.98 14.89
CA ALA A 182 -23.37 -17.85 14.12
C ALA A 182 -23.24 -17.43 12.63
N ALA A 183 -24.30 -16.89 12.04
CA ALA A 183 -24.33 -16.41 10.66
C ALA A 183 -23.39 -15.20 10.41
N PHE A 184 -23.07 -14.41 11.42
CA PHE A 184 -22.21 -13.23 11.30
C PHE A 184 -20.78 -13.47 11.78
N ARG A 185 -20.48 -14.62 12.39
CA ARG A 185 -19.13 -14.91 12.90
C ARG A 185 -18.10 -15.04 11.78
N GLY A 186 -16.87 -14.59 12.04
CA GLY A 186 -15.74 -14.68 11.12
C GLY A 186 -15.72 -13.57 10.08
N MET A 187 -15.70 -13.94 8.80
CA MET A 187 -15.54 -13.00 7.68
C MET A 187 -16.62 -11.91 7.62
N PRO A 188 -17.93 -12.21 7.77
CA PRO A 188 -18.96 -11.18 7.65
C PRO A 188 -18.81 -10.05 8.66
N ILE A 189 -18.57 -10.36 9.93
CA ILE A 189 -18.42 -9.34 10.98
C ILE A 189 -17.15 -8.50 10.77
N THR A 190 -16.07 -9.12 10.26
CA THR A 190 -14.83 -8.42 9.93
C THR A 190 -15.06 -7.40 8.81
N LEU A 191 -15.80 -7.76 7.76
CA LEU A 191 -16.13 -6.83 6.68
C LEU A 191 -17.04 -5.68 7.16
N ILE A 192 -18.02 -5.97 8.00
CA ILE A 192 -18.87 -4.94 8.63
C ILE A 192 -18.01 -3.96 9.44
N TYR A 193 -17.07 -4.49 10.23
CA TYR A 193 -16.18 -3.65 11.04
C TYR A 193 -15.28 -2.76 10.17
N ILE A 194 -14.70 -3.30 9.09
CA ILE A 194 -13.93 -2.52 8.12
C ILE A 194 -14.79 -1.41 7.51
N GLY A 195 -16.05 -1.71 7.18
CA GLY A 195 -17.00 -0.73 6.65
C GLY A 195 -17.32 0.40 7.65
N VAL A 196 -17.50 0.06 8.93
CA VAL A 196 -17.72 1.05 10.01
C VAL A 196 -16.49 1.95 10.17
N LEU A 197 -15.27 1.38 10.17
CA LEU A 197 -14.04 2.16 10.22
C LEU A 197 -13.87 3.06 8.98
N ALA A 198 -14.22 2.56 7.80
CA ALA A 198 -14.18 3.34 6.57
C ALA A 198 -15.11 4.56 6.64
N LEU A 199 -16.33 4.38 7.15
CA LEU A 199 -17.28 5.47 7.39
C LEU A 199 -16.79 6.48 8.42
N ALA A 200 -16.18 6.00 9.52
CA ALA A 200 -15.61 6.88 10.54
C ALA A 200 -14.47 7.74 9.99
N ILE A 201 -13.55 7.13 9.23
CA ILE A 201 -12.44 7.85 8.58
C ILE A 201 -12.97 8.83 7.53
N TYR A 202 -13.97 8.42 6.75
CA TYR A 202 -14.62 9.29 5.77
C TYR A 202 -15.26 10.52 6.43
N GLY A 203 -15.98 10.34 7.53
CA GLY A 203 -16.57 11.42 8.31
C GLY A 203 -15.50 12.35 8.91
N PHE A 204 -14.38 11.80 9.36
CA PHE A 204 -13.28 12.58 9.93
C PHE A 204 -12.50 13.39 8.87
N THR A 205 -12.28 12.83 7.69
CA THR A 205 -11.52 13.50 6.61
C THR A 205 -12.32 14.55 5.86
N GLY A 206 -13.65 14.63 6.06
CA GLY A 206 -14.48 15.68 5.50
C GLY A 206 -14.43 15.77 3.98
N ARG A 207 -14.47 14.64 3.27
CA ARG A 207 -14.39 14.62 1.82
C ARG A 207 -15.59 15.34 1.21
N THR A 208 -15.37 16.52 0.67
CA THR A 208 -16.36 17.22 -0.13
C THR A 208 -16.66 16.39 -1.37
N VAL A 209 -17.88 15.87 -1.45
CA VAL A 209 -18.43 15.33 -2.70
C VAL A 209 -18.70 16.54 -3.58
N ILE A 210 -17.82 16.78 -4.54
CA ILE A 210 -18.15 17.68 -5.66
C ILE A 210 -19.14 16.89 -6.52
N LEU A 211 -20.41 17.20 -6.38
CA LEU A 211 -21.50 16.75 -7.25
C LEU A 211 -21.35 17.40 -8.61
#